data_970a3df481ccb4cded3bb9a5afed3863
#
_entry.id   970a3df481ccb4cded3bb9a5afed3863
#
_cell.length_a   1.000
_cell.length_b   1.000
_cell.length_c   1.000
_cell.angle_alpha   90.00
_cell.angle_beta   90.00
_cell.angle_gamma   90.00
#
_symmetry.space_group_name_H-M   'P 1'
#
loop_
_entity.id
_entity.type
_entity.pdbx_description
1 polymer ?
#
loop_
_entity_poly.entity_id
_entity_poly.type
_entity_poly.pdbx_seq_one_letter_code
_entity_poly.pdbx_strand_id
1 'polypeptide(L)'
;MNYFLCSVCGEKLTELEKGAVCPKGHSFDKAKSGYINLLPNNLPKGNHGDNKLMVKARHDFLENGYYAPLRNELCRVIKKYAPENAVILDAGCGEGYYTKGVADFLPDCRILALDISKDAMKITAK
;
A
#
# COMPACT_ATOMS: atom_id res chain seq x y z
N MET A 1 3.09 -5.14 15.22
CA MET A 1 1.62 -5.24 15.32
C MET A 1 1.07 -5.29 13.91
N ASN A 2 0.34 -6.33 13.57
CA ASN A 2 -0.26 -6.46 12.24
C ASN A 2 -1.64 -5.80 12.25
N TYR A 3 -1.85 -4.82 11.38
CA TYR A 3 -3.10 -4.06 11.26
C TYR A 3 -4.06 -4.67 10.23
N PHE A 4 -3.60 -5.66 9.47
CA PHE A 4 -4.42 -6.30 8.44
C PHE A 4 -5.15 -7.52 8.98
N LEU A 5 -6.37 -7.68 8.51
CA LEU A 5 -7.21 -8.83 8.80
C LEU A 5 -7.25 -9.77 7.59
N CYS A 6 -7.56 -11.01 7.85
CA CYS A 6 -7.77 -12.02 6.82
C CYS A 6 -8.95 -11.61 5.91
N SER A 7 -8.71 -11.45 4.62
CA SER A 7 -9.74 -11.06 3.65
C SER A 7 -10.83 -12.14 3.43
N VAL A 8 -10.63 -13.35 3.97
CA VAL A 8 -11.60 -14.45 3.88
C VAL A 8 -12.49 -14.54 5.11
N CYS A 9 -11.94 -14.38 6.31
CA CYS A 9 -12.68 -14.66 7.55
C CYS A 9 -12.61 -13.54 8.60
N GLY A 10 -11.92 -12.42 8.34
CA GLY A 10 -11.81 -11.29 9.26
C GLY A 10 -10.90 -11.50 10.47
N GLU A 11 -10.32 -12.66 10.65
CA GLU A 11 -9.41 -12.93 11.76
C GLU A 11 -8.07 -12.20 11.59
N LYS A 12 -7.38 -11.95 12.69
CA LYS A 12 -6.05 -11.32 12.66
C LYS A 12 -5.06 -12.17 11.89
N LEU A 13 -4.21 -11.52 11.10
CA LEU A 13 -3.11 -12.17 10.41
C LEU A 13 -1.85 -12.18 11.27
N THR A 14 -1.13 -13.30 11.24
CA THR A 14 0.24 -13.41 11.74
C THR A 14 1.17 -13.36 10.54
N GLU A 15 2.09 -12.39 10.54
CA GLU A 15 3.09 -12.27 9.48
C GLU A 15 4.17 -13.33 9.64
N LEU A 16 4.53 -13.96 8.54
CA LEU A 16 5.60 -14.94 8.40
C LEU A 16 6.67 -14.37 7.45
N GLU A 17 7.83 -15.02 7.38
CA GLU A 17 8.91 -14.63 6.46
C GLU A 17 8.43 -14.54 5.01
N LYS A 18 7.61 -15.49 4.56
CA LYS A 18 7.14 -15.63 3.17
C LYS A 18 5.68 -15.25 2.96
N GLY A 19 5.01 -14.68 3.94
CA GLY A 19 3.59 -14.34 3.80
C GLY A 19 2.91 -13.99 5.11
N ALA A 20 1.61 -14.30 5.19
CA ALA A 20 0.81 -14.17 6.40
C ALA A 20 -0.23 -15.30 6.50
N VAL A 21 -0.62 -15.67 7.71
CA VAL A 21 -1.59 -16.73 7.98
C VAL A 21 -2.55 -16.29 9.08
N CYS A 22 -3.82 -16.68 8.98
CA CYS A 22 -4.79 -16.50 10.06
C CYS A 22 -4.96 -17.77 10.90
N PRO A 23 -5.56 -17.68 12.10
CA PRO A 23 -5.80 -18.84 12.96
C PRO A 23 -6.66 -19.95 12.32
N LYS A 24 -7.49 -19.60 11.32
CA LYS A 24 -8.30 -20.56 10.54
C LYS A 24 -7.57 -21.18 9.35
N GLY A 25 -6.26 -20.93 9.21
CA GLY A 25 -5.41 -21.55 8.19
C GLY A 25 -5.44 -20.89 6.81
N HIS A 26 -6.13 -19.75 6.62
CA HIS A 26 -6.02 -19.00 5.37
C HIS A 26 -4.64 -18.36 5.28
N SER A 27 -3.94 -18.60 4.18
CA SER A 27 -2.58 -18.13 3.93
C SER A 27 -2.51 -17.17 2.75
N PHE A 28 -1.60 -16.20 2.84
CA PHE A 28 -1.39 -15.14 1.85
C PHE A 28 0.10 -14.99 1.57
N ASP A 29 0.48 -15.04 0.31
CA ASP A 29 1.87 -14.98 -0.10
C ASP A 29 2.43 -13.56 -0.03
N LYS A 30 3.71 -13.46 0.37
CA LYS A 30 4.49 -12.23 0.25
C LYS A 30 5.18 -12.20 -1.10
N ALA A 31 4.91 -11.18 -1.88
CA ALA A 31 5.59 -10.97 -3.16
C ALA A 31 7.08 -10.70 -2.96
N LYS A 32 7.91 -11.00 -3.95
CA LYS A 32 9.35 -10.70 -3.92
C LYS A 32 9.67 -9.22 -3.69
N SER A 33 8.77 -8.31 -4.08
CA SER A 33 8.87 -6.87 -3.83
C SER A 33 8.48 -6.45 -2.41
N GLY A 34 7.93 -7.35 -1.58
CA GLY A 34 7.69 -7.12 -0.16
C GLY A 34 6.22 -6.98 0.27
N TYR A 35 5.27 -6.73 -0.64
CA TYR A 35 3.86 -6.64 -0.24
C TYR A 35 3.22 -8.02 -0.02
N ILE A 36 2.19 -8.09 0.83
CA ILE A 36 1.37 -9.29 1.05
C ILE A 36 0.15 -9.22 0.13
N ASN A 37 -0.07 -10.28 -0.67
CA ASN A 37 -1.21 -10.38 -1.58
C ASN A 37 -2.45 -10.88 -0.82
N LEU A 38 -3.31 -9.96 -0.41
CA LEU A 38 -4.55 -10.26 0.32
C LEU A 38 -5.76 -10.51 -0.60
N LEU A 39 -5.57 -10.47 -1.93
CA LEU A 39 -6.66 -10.74 -2.86
C LEU A 39 -7.12 -12.20 -2.76
N PRO A 40 -8.44 -12.46 -2.69
CA PRO A 40 -8.97 -13.81 -2.68
C PRO A 40 -8.63 -14.58 -3.95
N ASN A 41 -8.37 -15.89 -3.81
CA ASN A 41 -8.01 -16.75 -4.95
C ASN A 41 -9.17 -17.00 -5.93
N ASN A 42 -10.41 -16.71 -5.54
CA ASN A 42 -11.62 -16.88 -6.35
C ASN A 42 -12.01 -15.65 -7.18
N LEU A 43 -11.16 -14.62 -7.20
CA LEU A 43 -11.41 -13.48 -8.07
C LEU A 43 -11.36 -13.89 -9.55
N PRO A 44 -12.19 -13.28 -10.42
CA PRO A 44 -12.13 -13.51 -11.85
C PRO A 44 -10.71 -13.29 -12.37
N LYS A 45 -10.29 -14.12 -13.35
CA LYS A 45 -8.99 -13.92 -14.00
C LYS A 45 -8.98 -12.59 -14.73
N GLY A 46 -7.95 -11.78 -14.52
CA GLY A 46 -7.78 -10.47 -15.18
C GLY A 46 -6.91 -9.53 -14.37
N ASN A 47 -6.63 -8.37 -14.93
CA ASN A 47 -5.99 -7.28 -14.21
C ASN A 47 -7.02 -6.60 -13.32
N HIS A 48 -6.74 -6.55 -12.03
CA HIS A 48 -7.50 -5.76 -11.09
C HIS A 48 -6.74 -4.44 -10.86
N GLY A 49 -7.43 -3.32 -11.12
CA GLY A 49 -6.82 -1.99 -11.06
C GLY A 49 -5.96 -1.66 -12.27
N ASP A 50 -5.07 -0.69 -12.11
CA ASP A 50 -4.17 -0.23 -13.16
C ASP A 50 -3.22 -1.35 -13.62
N ASN A 51 -3.07 -1.51 -14.93
CA ASN A 51 -2.12 -2.43 -15.52
C ASN A 51 -0.70 -1.81 -15.55
N LYS A 52 0.30 -2.62 -15.92
CA LYS A 52 1.70 -2.21 -15.95
C LYS A 52 1.97 -0.94 -16.78
N LEU A 53 1.28 -0.79 -17.93
CA LEU A 53 1.47 0.38 -18.80
C LEU A 53 0.89 1.65 -18.16
N MET A 54 -0.30 1.56 -17.56
CA MET A 54 -0.93 2.67 -16.85
C MET A 54 -0.12 3.08 -15.63
N VAL A 55 0.35 2.12 -14.84
CA VAL A 55 1.22 2.37 -13.67
C VAL A 55 2.51 3.07 -14.10
N LYS A 56 3.16 2.59 -15.19
CA LYS A 56 4.37 3.23 -15.71
C LYS A 56 4.12 4.66 -16.17
N ALA A 57 3.06 4.89 -16.93
CA ALA A 57 2.73 6.23 -17.44
C ALA A 57 2.45 7.22 -16.30
N ARG A 58 1.73 6.78 -15.26
CA ARG A 58 1.47 7.56 -14.05
C ARG A 58 2.76 7.86 -13.29
N HIS A 59 3.59 6.85 -13.07
CA HIS A 59 4.88 7.00 -12.41
C HIS A 59 5.76 8.02 -13.14
N ASP A 60 5.97 7.85 -14.44
CA ASP A 60 6.78 8.77 -15.26
C ASP A 60 6.25 10.21 -15.19
N PHE A 61 4.93 10.40 -15.19
CA PHE A 61 4.30 11.71 -15.07
C PHE A 61 4.51 12.35 -13.68
N LEU A 62 4.29 11.58 -12.61
CA LEU A 62 4.43 12.09 -11.24
C LEU A 62 5.87 12.42 -10.88
N GLU A 63 6.85 11.61 -11.35
CA GLU A 63 8.28 11.85 -11.15
C GLU A 63 8.79 13.13 -11.85
N ASN A 64 8.07 13.66 -12.84
CA ASN A 64 8.36 14.96 -13.41
C ASN A 64 8.09 16.15 -12.47
N GLY A 65 7.47 15.90 -11.30
CA GLY A 65 7.30 16.90 -10.26
C GLY A 65 6.11 17.85 -10.42
N TYR A 66 5.26 17.68 -11.43
CA TYR A 66 4.07 18.53 -11.63
C TYR A 66 3.11 18.53 -10.43
N TYR A 67 3.04 17.42 -9.72
CA TYR A 67 2.19 17.24 -8.53
C TYR A 67 2.95 17.38 -7.19
N ALA A 68 4.21 17.78 -7.23
CA ALA A 68 4.97 18.02 -5.99
C ALA A 68 4.32 19.08 -5.07
N PRO A 69 3.75 20.21 -5.57
CA PRO A 69 3.04 21.15 -4.71
C PRO A 69 1.84 20.51 -4.00
N LEU A 70 1.05 19.68 -4.68
CA LEU A 70 -0.09 18.97 -4.10
C LEU A 70 0.38 17.96 -3.04
N ARG A 71 1.42 17.18 -3.34
CA ARG A 71 2.01 16.23 -2.38
C ARG A 71 2.49 16.94 -1.11
N ASN A 72 3.19 18.06 -1.26
CA ASN A 72 3.71 18.82 -0.13
C ASN A 72 2.58 19.39 0.74
N GLU A 73 1.52 19.90 0.12
CA GLU A 73 0.35 20.39 0.85
C GLU A 73 -0.39 19.27 1.57
N LEU A 74 -0.56 18.12 0.93
CA LEU A 74 -1.12 16.93 1.56
C LEU A 74 -0.33 16.53 2.82
N CYS A 75 1.01 16.54 2.75
CA CYS A 75 1.86 16.25 3.90
C CYS A 75 1.62 17.24 5.07
N ARG A 76 1.48 18.54 4.76
CA ARG A 76 1.18 19.57 5.79
C ARG A 76 -0.19 19.35 6.42
N VAL A 77 -1.20 19.05 5.61
CA VAL A 77 -2.55 18.76 6.09
C VAL A 77 -2.56 17.54 6.99
N ILE A 78 -1.91 16.46 6.59
CA ILE A 78 -1.81 15.25 7.41
C ILE A 78 -1.10 15.58 8.73
N LYS A 79 0.03 16.28 8.70
CA LYS A 79 0.76 16.67 9.91
C LYS A 79 -0.10 17.50 10.87
N LYS A 80 -0.99 18.34 10.36
CA LYS A 80 -1.88 19.17 11.18
C LYS A 80 -2.89 18.35 11.97
N TYR A 81 -3.36 17.23 11.41
CA TYR A 81 -4.45 16.43 11.99
C TYR A 81 -4.00 15.09 12.57
N ALA A 82 -2.87 14.54 12.11
CA ALA A 82 -2.35 13.30 12.65
C ALA A 82 -1.68 13.50 14.01
N PRO A 83 -2.02 12.71 15.03
CA PRO A 83 -1.29 12.71 16.28
C PRO A 83 0.15 12.20 16.10
N GLU A 84 1.02 12.45 17.08
CA GLU A 84 2.36 11.86 17.11
C GLU A 84 2.27 10.32 17.07
N ASN A 85 3.17 9.70 16.33
CA ASN A 85 3.21 8.24 16.12
C ASN A 85 1.93 7.64 15.50
N ALA A 86 1.20 8.45 14.73
CA ALA A 86 -0.03 8.00 14.09
C ALA A 86 0.18 6.78 13.19
N VAL A 87 -0.87 5.97 13.08
CA VAL A 87 -1.00 4.96 12.03
C VAL A 87 -1.91 5.51 10.93
N ILE A 88 -1.36 5.68 9.75
CA ILE A 88 -2.03 6.28 8.60
C ILE A 88 -2.31 5.19 7.57
N LEU A 89 -3.55 5.10 7.09
CA LEU A 89 -3.93 4.21 6.00
C LEU A 89 -4.01 5.01 4.69
N ASP A 90 -3.22 4.62 3.71
CA ASP A 90 -3.31 5.11 2.33
C ASP A 90 -4.04 4.04 1.50
N ALA A 91 -5.34 4.25 1.30
CA ALA A 91 -6.21 3.35 0.56
C ALA A 91 -6.28 3.77 -0.92
N GLY A 92 -5.76 2.94 -1.81
CA GLY A 92 -5.57 3.28 -3.22
C GLY A 92 -4.25 4.01 -3.45
N CYS A 93 -3.18 3.56 -2.80
CA CYS A 93 -1.87 4.22 -2.81
C CYS A 93 -1.21 4.29 -4.20
N GLY A 94 -1.70 3.53 -5.17
CA GLY A 94 -1.12 3.46 -6.51
C GLY A 94 0.34 2.99 -6.47
N GLU A 95 1.21 3.71 -7.18
CA GLU A 95 2.64 3.42 -7.25
C GLU A 95 3.46 4.02 -6.08
N GLY A 96 2.78 4.65 -5.11
CA GLY A 96 3.38 5.10 -3.86
C GLY A 96 3.95 6.52 -3.85
N TYR A 97 3.72 7.34 -4.87
CA TYR A 97 4.24 8.71 -4.96
C TYR A 97 3.86 9.57 -3.75
N TYR A 98 2.59 9.58 -3.37
CA TYR A 98 2.11 10.32 -2.20
C TYR A 98 2.48 9.61 -0.90
N THR A 99 2.33 8.29 -0.85
CA THR A 99 2.71 7.45 0.30
C THR A 99 4.14 7.72 0.73
N LYS A 100 5.08 7.69 -0.22
CA LYS A 100 6.49 7.98 0.03
C LYS A 100 6.68 9.42 0.53
N GLY A 101 6.02 10.39 -0.09
CA GLY A 101 6.08 11.79 0.36
C GLY A 101 5.65 11.95 1.81
N VAL A 102 4.57 11.29 2.21
CA VAL A 102 4.08 11.30 3.60
C VAL A 102 5.04 10.58 4.54
N ALA A 103 5.60 9.42 4.13
CA ALA A 103 6.58 8.69 4.93
C ALA A 103 7.85 9.50 5.19
N ASP A 104 8.38 10.16 4.17
CA ASP A 104 9.58 11.00 4.28
C ASP A 104 9.31 12.24 5.16
N PHE A 105 8.10 12.79 5.12
CA PHE A 105 7.72 14.00 5.86
C PHE A 105 7.33 13.73 7.32
N LEU A 106 6.79 12.54 7.62
CA LEU A 106 6.33 12.11 8.94
C LEU A 106 7.02 10.80 9.36
N PRO A 107 8.33 10.81 9.63
CA PRO A 107 9.11 9.60 9.86
C PRO A 107 8.69 8.83 11.13
N ASP A 108 8.03 9.50 12.08
CA ASP A 108 7.54 8.89 13.32
C ASP A 108 6.17 8.20 13.14
N CYS A 109 5.50 8.44 12.01
CA CYS A 109 4.23 7.81 11.69
C CYS A 109 4.44 6.47 10.98
N ARG A 110 3.52 5.55 11.21
CA ARG A 110 3.45 4.29 10.46
C ARG A 110 2.45 4.41 9.32
N ILE A 111 2.86 4.11 8.10
CA ILE A 111 1.97 4.15 6.94
C ILE A 111 1.66 2.72 6.50
N LEU A 112 0.36 2.46 6.32
CA LEU A 112 -0.18 1.24 5.73
C LEU A 112 -0.70 1.59 4.35
N ALA A 113 -0.13 0.98 3.31
CA ALA A 113 -0.50 1.26 1.92
C ALA A 113 -1.26 0.07 1.33
N LEU A 114 -2.38 0.35 0.68
CA LEU A 114 -3.21 -0.64 0.01
C LEU A 114 -3.50 -0.21 -1.43
N ASP A 115 -3.39 -1.15 -2.35
CA ASP A 115 -3.89 -0.98 -3.71
C ASP A 115 -4.31 -2.34 -4.29
N ILE A 116 -5.29 -2.32 -5.20
CA ILE A 116 -5.75 -3.52 -5.90
C ILE A 116 -4.80 -3.91 -7.04
N SER A 117 -4.04 -2.96 -7.59
CA SER A 117 -3.09 -3.19 -8.67
C SER A 117 -1.81 -3.84 -8.15
N LYS A 118 -1.57 -5.08 -8.54
CA LYS A 118 -0.31 -5.78 -8.25
C LYS A 118 0.90 -5.08 -8.88
N ASP A 119 0.71 -4.45 -10.03
CA ASP A 119 1.80 -3.74 -10.72
C ASP A 119 2.17 -2.45 -10.01
N ALA A 120 1.18 -1.72 -9.47
CA ALA A 120 1.41 -0.58 -8.60
C ALA A 120 2.13 -0.98 -7.31
N MET A 121 1.64 -2.01 -6.61
CA MET A 121 2.23 -2.49 -5.37
C MET A 121 3.67 -2.98 -5.50
N LYS A 122 4.10 -3.46 -6.67
CA LYS A 122 5.52 -3.81 -6.92
C LYS A 122 6.46 -2.60 -6.84
N ILE A 123 5.97 -1.40 -7.10
CA ILE A 123 6.73 -0.15 -6.99
C ILE A 123 6.66 0.37 -5.57
N THR A 124 5.47 0.47 -5.01
CA THR A 124 5.22 1.02 -3.66
C THR A 124 5.96 0.26 -2.55
N ALA A 125 6.14 -1.04 -2.70
CA ALA A 125 6.79 -1.91 -1.69
C ALA A 125 8.33 -1.92 -1.74
N LYS A 126 8.96 -1.08 -2.59
CA LYS A 126 10.42 -0.92 -2.67
C LYS A 126 10.90 0.25 -1.82
#